data_cef7d8c8f54879a69fa86638784fd7cf
#
_entry.id   cef7d8c8f54879a69fa86638784fd7cf
#
_cell.length_a   1.000
_cell.length_b   1.000
_cell.length_c   1.000
_cell.angle_alpha   90.00
_cell.angle_beta   90.00
_cell.angle_gamma   90.00
#
_symmetry.space_group_name_H-M   'P 1'
#
loop_
_entity.id
_entity.type
_entity.pdbx_description
1 polymer ?
#
loop_
_entity_poly.entity_id
_entity_poly.type
_entity_poly.pdbx_seq_one_letter_code
_entity_poly.pdbx_strand_id
1 'polypeptide(L)'
;MILLGVKESKGSRLRTDRIREILGWYRGENPGVLTNLFQLLSHGRLGGTGHMIILPVDQGFEHGPARSFAPNPPSYDPLYHFQFAIDAGLNGFASLLGFLETGAAEFAGQVPLILKLNSHDLLHPEQDPLGAQTASVRDALRLGCVAVGYIIYPGTLERRLQYEQLRELAEEAKAAGLVVVVWAYPRGDGLSKEGETALDVTAYAAYIAAQLGAHIIKIKLPTAYLELEEARKVYEEQHIPRGTLTERVRHVVQSTFNGRRIVIFSGGAKTDNEAIYGEVRAIRDGGGFGSIIGRNSFQRDRTTALNLLDQMIRIYRGETP
;
A
#
# COMPACT_ATOMS: atom_id res chain seq x y z
N MET A 1 -3.22 49.51 3.25
CA MET A 1 -2.93 48.07 3.16
C MET A 1 -4.04 47.37 3.91
N ILE A 2 -5.10 46.96 3.18
CA ILE A 2 -6.30 46.35 3.77
C ILE A 2 -5.99 44.85 3.85
N LEU A 3 -5.75 44.36 5.06
CA LEU A 3 -5.76 42.92 5.35
C LEU A 3 -7.20 42.43 5.19
N LEU A 4 -7.52 41.91 4.03
CA LEU A 4 -8.71 41.10 3.85
C LEU A 4 -8.58 39.88 4.76
N GLY A 5 -9.25 39.89 5.89
CA GLY A 5 -9.43 38.73 6.73
C GLY A 5 -10.12 37.64 5.91
N VAL A 6 -9.33 36.70 5.41
CA VAL A 6 -9.85 35.45 4.85
C VAL A 6 -10.57 34.77 6.01
N LYS A 7 -11.90 34.89 6.08
CA LYS A 7 -12.73 34.03 6.92
C LYS A 7 -12.32 32.61 6.54
N GLU A 8 -11.77 31.85 7.50
CA GLU A 8 -11.60 30.39 7.31
C GLU A 8 -12.95 29.85 6.85
N SER A 9 -13.04 29.52 5.57
CA SER A 9 -14.15 28.72 5.09
C SER A 9 -14.15 27.50 6.00
N LYS A 10 -15.31 27.06 6.49
CA LYS A 10 -15.48 25.77 7.17
C LYS A 10 -14.97 24.72 6.17
N GLY A 11 -13.65 24.51 6.15
CA GLY A 11 -12.96 23.65 5.22
C GLY A 11 -13.62 22.30 5.28
N SER A 12 -13.74 21.66 4.13
CA SER A 12 -14.25 20.31 4.00
C SER A 12 -13.86 19.48 5.22
N ARG A 13 -14.82 18.83 5.88
CA ARG A 13 -14.61 17.96 7.07
C ARG A 13 -13.50 16.93 6.85
N LEU A 14 -13.13 16.69 5.60
CA LEU A 14 -12.10 15.74 5.18
C LEU A 14 -10.67 16.32 5.19
N ARG A 15 -10.48 17.64 5.16
CA ARG A 15 -9.16 18.29 5.27
C ARG A 15 -8.80 18.59 6.73
N THR A 16 -8.70 17.53 7.51
CA THR A 16 -8.34 17.57 8.92
C THR A 16 -6.90 18.05 9.14
N ASP A 17 -6.52 18.35 10.38
CA ASP A 17 -5.14 18.72 10.73
C ASP A 17 -4.17 17.57 10.39
N ARG A 18 -4.59 16.32 10.60
CA ARG A 18 -3.78 15.14 10.24
C ARG A 18 -3.52 15.08 8.74
N ILE A 19 -4.53 15.32 7.90
CA ILE A 19 -4.35 15.37 6.44
C ILE A 19 -3.44 16.52 6.03
N ARG A 20 -3.57 17.71 6.66
CA ARG A 20 -2.67 18.84 6.40
C ARG A 20 -1.22 18.52 6.75
N GLU A 21 -1.02 17.88 7.88
CA GLU A 21 0.30 17.41 8.32
C GLU A 21 0.92 16.45 7.29
N ILE A 22 0.18 15.41 6.89
CA ILE A 22 0.65 14.41 5.92
C ILE A 22 1.00 15.09 4.58
N LEU A 23 0.10 15.90 4.02
CA LEU A 23 0.37 16.63 2.78
C LEU A 23 1.57 17.57 2.91
N GLY A 24 1.79 18.10 4.11
CA GLY A 24 2.95 18.94 4.41
C GLY A 24 4.30 18.25 4.24
N TRP A 25 4.36 16.92 4.35
CA TRP A 25 5.59 16.15 4.13
C TRP A 25 5.98 16.08 2.65
N TYR A 26 5.02 16.27 1.76
CA TYR A 26 5.14 16.19 0.30
C TYR A 26 5.14 17.55 -0.40
N ARG A 27 5.53 18.64 0.30
CA ARG A 27 5.52 20.02 -0.24
C ARG A 27 6.42 20.21 -1.46
N GLY A 28 7.36 19.30 -1.70
CA GLY A 28 8.21 19.32 -2.88
C GLY A 28 7.55 18.76 -4.15
N GLU A 29 6.35 18.15 -4.00
CA GLU A 29 5.61 17.60 -5.13
C GLU A 29 4.72 18.66 -5.80
N ASN A 30 4.35 18.41 -7.07
CA ASN A 30 3.47 19.33 -7.79
C ASN A 30 2.02 19.26 -7.25
N PRO A 31 1.16 20.26 -7.57
CA PRO A 31 -0.23 20.29 -7.11
C PRO A 31 -1.06 19.07 -7.55
N GLY A 32 -0.77 18.45 -8.68
CA GLY A 32 -1.48 17.25 -9.16
C GLY A 32 -1.27 16.06 -8.22
N VAL A 33 -0.01 15.79 -7.86
CA VAL A 33 0.32 14.73 -6.87
C VAL A 33 -0.36 14.98 -5.55
N LEU A 34 -0.32 16.23 -5.04
CA LEU A 34 -0.97 16.59 -3.77
C LEU A 34 -2.48 16.43 -3.83
N THR A 35 -3.12 16.77 -4.97
CA THR A 35 -4.55 16.58 -5.18
C THR A 35 -4.92 15.10 -5.17
N ASN A 36 -4.19 14.27 -5.89
CA ASN A 36 -4.44 12.83 -5.96
C ASN A 36 -4.14 12.13 -4.63
N LEU A 37 -3.10 12.55 -3.92
CA LEU A 37 -2.81 12.04 -2.57
C LEU A 37 -3.94 12.43 -1.59
N PHE A 38 -4.44 13.67 -1.68
CA PHE A 38 -5.61 14.10 -0.91
C PHE A 38 -6.85 13.26 -1.22
N GLN A 39 -7.09 12.89 -2.47
CA GLN A 39 -8.21 12.00 -2.83
C GLN A 39 -8.12 10.65 -2.11
N LEU A 40 -6.96 10.00 -2.12
CA LEU A 40 -6.75 8.74 -1.38
C LEU A 40 -6.96 8.90 0.13
N LEU A 41 -6.46 9.98 0.72
CA LEU A 41 -6.55 10.24 2.15
C LEU A 41 -7.95 10.68 2.61
N SER A 42 -8.78 11.18 1.72
CA SER A 42 -10.13 11.69 2.03
C SER A 42 -11.26 10.79 1.57
N HIS A 43 -10.97 9.79 0.74
CA HIS A 43 -12.01 8.89 0.23
C HIS A 43 -12.37 7.81 1.25
N GLY A 44 -13.61 7.31 1.14
CA GLY A 44 -14.12 6.19 1.91
C GLY A 44 -14.35 6.50 3.39
N ARG A 45 -14.55 5.45 4.16
CA ARG A 45 -14.96 5.53 5.56
C ARG A 45 -13.81 5.94 6.50
N LEU A 46 -12.55 5.81 6.06
CA LEU A 46 -11.38 6.31 6.79
C LEU A 46 -10.97 7.72 6.34
N GLY A 47 -11.72 8.34 5.41
CA GLY A 47 -11.44 9.68 4.93
C GLY A 47 -11.26 10.69 6.07
N GLY A 48 -10.16 11.44 6.03
CA GLY A 48 -9.83 12.46 7.04
C GLY A 48 -9.04 11.94 8.25
N THR A 49 -8.95 10.64 8.50
CA THR A 49 -8.26 10.08 9.68
C THR A 49 -6.74 10.04 9.53
N GLY A 50 -6.24 10.05 8.30
CA GLY A 50 -4.84 9.77 7.97
C GLY A 50 -4.54 8.27 7.79
N HIS A 51 -5.51 7.41 8.06
CA HIS A 51 -5.41 5.97 7.75
C HIS A 51 -6.09 5.64 6.43
N MET A 52 -5.72 4.51 5.83
CA MET A 52 -6.33 4.01 4.60
C MET A 52 -6.39 2.48 4.56
N ILE A 53 -7.41 1.99 3.87
CA ILE A 53 -7.47 0.59 3.44
C ILE A 53 -7.61 0.58 1.92
N ILE A 54 -6.71 -0.16 1.26
CA ILE A 54 -6.70 -0.34 -0.19
C ILE A 54 -7.00 -1.80 -0.50
N LEU A 55 -7.88 -2.06 -1.48
CA LEU A 55 -8.12 -3.38 -2.04
C LEU A 55 -7.16 -3.63 -3.20
N PRO A 56 -6.17 -4.55 -3.10
CA PRO A 56 -5.36 -4.97 -4.25
C PRO A 56 -5.94 -6.24 -4.87
N VAL A 57 -6.06 -6.27 -6.20
CA VAL A 57 -6.48 -7.45 -6.96
C VAL A 57 -5.51 -7.65 -8.12
N ASP A 58 -4.31 -8.06 -7.81
CA ASP A 58 -3.22 -8.38 -8.74
C ASP A 58 -2.82 -9.87 -8.67
N GLN A 59 -3.38 -10.60 -7.70
CA GLN A 59 -3.00 -11.97 -7.39
C GLN A 59 -3.40 -12.98 -8.49
N GLY A 60 -4.38 -12.66 -9.32
CA GLY A 60 -4.77 -13.49 -10.45
C GLY A 60 -3.65 -13.64 -11.49
N PHE A 61 -2.88 -12.59 -11.72
CA PHE A 61 -1.70 -12.61 -12.57
C PHE A 61 -0.54 -13.35 -11.88
N GLU A 62 -0.25 -12.98 -10.65
CA GLU A 62 0.91 -13.50 -9.91
C GLU A 62 0.76 -14.99 -9.55
N HIS A 63 -0.41 -15.42 -9.10
CA HIS A 63 -0.63 -16.76 -8.56
C HIS A 63 -1.57 -17.63 -9.38
N GLY A 64 -2.07 -17.14 -10.49
CA GLY A 64 -3.08 -17.77 -11.32
C GLY A 64 -4.52 -17.50 -10.87
N PRO A 65 -5.48 -17.49 -11.83
CA PRO A 65 -6.86 -17.09 -11.55
C PRO A 65 -7.59 -18.10 -10.66
N ALA A 66 -7.39 -19.39 -10.83
CA ALA A 66 -8.06 -20.40 -10.00
C ALA A 66 -7.68 -20.27 -8.53
N ARG A 67 -6.39 -20.18 -8.22
CA ARG A 67 -5.87 -20.01 -6.85
C ARG A 67 -6.38 -18.71 -6.22
N SER A 68 -6.59 -17.69 -7.03
CA SER A 68 -7.00 -16.36 -6.55
C SER A 68 -8.51 -16.24 -6.38
N PHE A 69 -9.32 -16.78 -7.30
CA PHE A 69 -10.73 -16.46 -7.39
C PHE A 69 -11.69 -17.64 -7.13
N ALA A 70 -11.26 -18.91 -7.30
CA ALA A 70 -12.12 -20.06 -7.08
C ALA A 70 -12.73 -20.16 -5.66
N PRO A 71 -12.04 -19.70 -4.56
CA PRO A 71 -12.66 -19.70 -3.24
C PRO A 71 -13.94 -18.86 -3.13
N ASN A 72 -14.08 -17.82 -3.99
CA ASN A 72 -15.25 -16.97 -4.11
C ASN A 72 -15.56 -16.73 -5.59
N PRO A 73 -16.31 -17.61 -6.27
CA PRO A 73 -16.52 -17.55 -7.71
C PRO A 73 -16.99 -16.20 -8.27
N PRO A 74 -17.83 -15.38 -7.60
CA PRO A 74 -18.13 -14.03 -8.08
C PRO A 74 -16.92 -13.14 -8.29
N SER A 75 -15.80 -13.41 -7.61
CA SER A 75 -14.55 -12.63 -7.73
C SER A 75 -13.79 -12.87 -9.04
N TYR A 76 -14.21 -13.80 -9.90
CA TYR A 76 -13.71 -13.90 -11.27
C TYR A 76 -14.10 -12.69 -12.13
N ASP A 77 -15.24 -12.05 -11.79
CA ASP A 77 -15.69 -10.85 -12.48
C ASP A 77 -14.96 -9.59 -11.94
N PRO A 78 -14.23 -8.83 -12.77
CA PRO A 78 -13.62 -7.57 -12.34
C PRO A 78 -14.62 -6.58 -11.73
N LEU A 79 -15.85 -6.48 -12.23
CA LEU A 79 -16.87 -5.54 -11.74
C LEU A 79 -17.24 -5.82 -10.28
N TYR A 80 -17.21 -7.10 -9.86
CA TYR A 80 -17.39 -7.47 -8.47
C TYR A 80 -16.46 -6.72 -7.53
N HIS A 81 -15.20 -6.56 -7.90
CA HIS A 81 -14.19 -5.93 -7.03
C HIS A 81 -14.33 -4.42 -6.94
N PHE A 82 -14.74 -3.76 -8.04
CA PHE A 82 -15.07 -2.34 -8.00
C PHE A 82 -16.22 -2.09 -7.02
N GLN A 83 -17.33 -2.81 -7.21
CA GLN A 83 -18.49 -2.69 -6.33
C GLN A 83 -18.17 -3.07 -4.89
N PHE A 84 -17.32 -4.08 -4.69
CA PHE A 84 -16.88 -4.50 -3.35
C PHE A 84 -16.06 -3.41 -2.63
N ALA A 85 -15.14 -2.75 -3.33
CA ALA A 85 -14.36 -1.65 -2.77
C ALA A 85 -15.24 -0.44 -2.39
N ILE A 86 -16.24 -0.14 -3.22
CA ILE A 86 -17.21 0.94 -3.00
C ILE A 86 -18.09 0.63 -1.80
N ASP A 87 -18.72 -0.55 -1.75
CA ASP A 87 -19.62 -0.96 -0.67
C ASP A 87 -18.92 -1.05 0.70
N ALA A 88 -17.66 -1.49 0.70
CA ALA A 88 -16.84 -1.49 1.90
C ALA A 88 -16.40 -0.07 2.32
N GLY A 89 -16.51 0.93 1.43
CA GLY A 89 -16.06 2.29 1.68
C GLY A 89 -14.55 2.41 1.84
N LEU A 90 -13.79 1.73 0.97
CA LEU A 90 -12.33 1.72 1.00
C LEU A 90 -11.73 2.99 0.39
N ASN A 91 -10.47 3.30 0.72
CA ASN A 91 -9.78 4.47 0.23
C ASN A 91 -9.32 4.36 -1.23
N GLY A 92 -9.14 3.14 -1.74
CA GLY A 92 -8.72 2.93 -3.11
C GLY A 92 -8.79 1.47 -3.54
N PHE A 93 -8.76 1.29 -4.85
CA PHE A 93 -8.73 -0.02 -5.50
C PHE A 93 -7.53 -0.10 -6.43
N ALA A 94 -6.68 -1.12 -6.26
CA ALA A 94 -5.46 -1.32 -7.03
C ALA A 94 -5.54 -2.60 -7.85
N SER A 95 -5.28 -2.53 -9.16
CA SER A 95 -5.22 -3.72 -10.01
C SER A 95 -4.34 -3.49 -11.23
N LEU A 96 -4.30 -4.49 -12.12
CA LEU A 96 -3.58 -4.48 -13.38
C LEU A 96 -4.43 -3.87 -14.50
N LEU A 97 -3.78 -3.55 -15.61
CA LEU A 97 -4.36 -2.82 -16.75
C LEU A 97 -5.67 -3.45 -17.24
N GLY A 98 -5.63 -4.68 -17.74
CA GLY A 98 -6.82 -5.32 -18.31
C GLY A 98 -7.96 -5.49 -17.32
N PHE A 99 -7.66 -5.61 -16.03
CA PHE A 99 -8.67 -5.69 -14.98
C PHE A 99 -9.36 -4.35 -14.74
N LEU A 100 -8.58 -3.25 -14.69
CA LEU A 100 -9.16 -1.92 -14.52
C LEU A 100 -9.93 -1.45 -15.77
N GLU A 101 -9.48 -1.81 -16.98
CA GLU A 101 -10.17 -1.46 -18.23
C GLU A 101 -11.63 -1.94 -18.28
N THR A 102 -11.94 -3.07 -17.64
CA THR A 102 -13.30 -3.62 -17.66
C THR A 102 -14.31 -2.79 -16.86
N GLY A 103 -13.89 -2.05 -15.84
CA GLY A 103 -14.81 -1.34 -14.95
C GLY A 103 -14.55 0.15 -14.76
N ALA A 104 -13.39 0.67 -15.18
CA ALA A 104 -13.03 2.06 -14.90
C ALA A 104 -14.04 3.09 -15.43
N ALA A 105 -14.67 2.83 -16.55
CA ALA A 105 -15.69 3.73 -17.13
C ALA A 105 -17.02 3.67 -16.36
N GLU A 106 -17.47 2.47 -15.97
CA GLU A 106 -18.72 2.27 -15.24
C GLU A 106 -18.65 2.85 -13.82
N PHE A 107 -17.52 2.68 -13.16
CA PHE A 107 -17.30 3.14 -11.78
C PHE A 107 -16.52 4.46 -11.69
N ALA A 108 -16.47 5.25 -12.78
CA ALA A 108 -15.71 6.49 -12.83
C ALA A 108 -16.06 7.43 -11.67
N GLY A 109 -15.04 7.85 -10.92
CA GLY A 109 -15.20 8.77 -9.77
C GLY A 109 -15.74 8.14 -8.49
N GLN A 110 -16.13 6.86 -8.47
CA GLN A 110 -16.74 6.23 -7.31
C GLN A 110 -15.71 5.64 -6.33
N VAL A 111 -14.53 5.30 -6.79
CA VAL A 111 -13.39 4.87 -5.96
C VAL A 111 -12.08 5.30 -6.61
N PRO A 112 -11.10 5.82 -5.84
CA PRO A 112 -9.77 6.12 -6.37
C PRO A 112 -9.07 4.87 -6.90
N LEU A 113 -8.61 4.92 -8.15
CA LEU A 113 -7.95 3.80 -8.82
C LEU A 113 -6.44 3.92 -8.76
N ILE A 114 -5.77 2.78 -8.57
CA ILE A 114 -4.30 2.64 -8.58
C ILE A 114 -3.94 1.60 -9.64
N LEU A 115 -3.28 2.01 -10.72
CA LEU A 115 -2.81 1.09 -11.75
C LEU A 115 -1.44 0.53 -11.39
N LYS A 116 -1.34 -0.78 -11.17
CA LYS A 116 -0.06 -1.46 -11.00
C LYS A 116 0.61 -1.64 -12.35
N LEU A 117 1.81 -1.06 -12.51
CA LEU A 117 2.52 -0.97 -13.79
C LEU A 117 3.34 -2.20 -14.13
N ASN A 118 3.71 -3.02 -13.13
CA ASN A 118 4.49 -4.23 -13.36
C ASN A 118 3.96 -5.40 -12.54
N SER A 119 4.22 -6.60 -13.03
CA SER A 119 3.88 -7.84 -12.32
C SER A 119 4.80 -8.97 -12.77
N HIS A 120 4.89 -10.01 -11.95
CA HIS A 120 5.53 -11.26 -12.33
C HIS A 120 4.54 -12.41 -12.12
N ASP A 121 4.69 -13.51 -12.83
CA ASP A 121 3.88 -14.72 -12.70
C ASP A 121 4.69 -15.88 -12.14
N LEU A 122 4.00 -16.95 -11.75
CA LEU A 122 4.59 -18.18 -11.23
C LEU A 122 4.57 -19.35 -12.24
N LEU A 123 4.37 -19.06 -13.53
CA LEU A 123 4.46 -20.09 -14.58
C LEU A 123 5.90 -20.59 -14.74
N HIS A 124 6.87 -19.71 -14.48
CA HIS A 124 8.27 -20.08 -14.36
C HIS A 124 8.78 -19.79 -12.95
N PRO A 125 9.13 -20.78 -12.15
CA PRO A 125 9.67 -20.57 -10.81
C PRO A 125 11.04 -19.88 -10.87
N GLU A 126 11.15 -18.73 -10.23
CA GLU A 126 12.37 -17.94 -10.16
C GLU A 126 12.73 -17.68 -8.69
N GLN A 127 14.02 -17.82 -8.34
CA GLN A 127 14.53 -17.40 -7.03
C GLN A 127 14.69 -15.88 -6.96
N ASP A 128 15.07 -15.26 -8.09
CA ASP A 128 15.25 -13.83 -8.26
C ASP A 128 14.17 -13.22 -9.16
N PRO A 129 12.96 -12.94 -8.64
CA PRO A 129 11.87 -12.45 -9.46
C PRO A 129 12.14 -11.03 -10.01
N LEU A 130 11.82 -10.87 -11.29
CA LEU A 130 11.77 -9.59 -11.98
C LEU A 130 10.35 -9.36 -12.53
N GLY A 131 9.69 -8.31 -12.09
CA GLY A 131 8.36 -7.96 -12.62
C GLY A 131 8.47 -7.33 -14.00
N ALA A 132 7.78 -7.91 -14.99
CA ALA A 132 7.65 -7.28 -16.31
C ALA A 132 6.78 -6.03 -16.22
N GLN A 133 7.16 -4.96 -16.92
CA GLN A 133 6.30 -3.77 -17.07
C GLN A 133 5.11 -4.12 -17.99
N THR A 134 3.90 -4.12 -17.44
CA THR A 134 2.66 -4.55 -18.10
C THR A 134 1.69 -3.40 -18.38
N ALA A 135 2.04 -2.18 -17.95
CA ALA A 135 1.25 -0.98 -18.17
C ALA A 135 2.15 0.26 -18.13
N SER A 136 1.60 1.40 -18.51
CA SER A 136 2.29 2.69 -18.58
C SER A 136 1.59 3.78 -17.75
N VAL A 137 2.28 4.89 -17.50
CA VAL A 137 1.70 6.10 -16.90
C VAL A 137 0.57 6.66 -17.77
N ARG A 138 0.66 6.54 -19.09
CA ARG A 138 -0.40 6.96 -20.02
C ARG A 138 -1.68 6.14 -19.83
N ASP A 139 -1.55 4.84 -19.58
CA ASP A 139 -2.70 3.98 -19.27
C ASP A 139 -3.38 4.42 -17.97
N ALA A 140 -2.60 4.75 -16.94
CA ALA A 140 -3.14 5.27 -15.69
C ALA A 140 -3.93 6.58 -15.89
N LEU A 141 -3.40 7.50 -16.70
CA LEU A 141 -4.07 8.77 -17.02
C LEU A 141 -5.39 8.55 -17.77
N ARG A 142 -5.40 7.72 -18.83
CA ARG A 142 -6.64 7.47 -19.60
C ARG A 142 -7.71 6.72 -18.82
N LEU A 143 -7.33 5.94 -17.79
CA LEU A 143 -8.26 5.25 -16.89
C LEU A 143 -8.71 6.11 -15.70
N GLY A 144 -8.25 7.35 -15.60
CA GLY A 144 -8.59 8.24 -14.49
C GLY A 144 -8.00 7.80 -13.15
N CYS A 145 -6.89 7.06 -13.15
CA CYS A 145 -6.23 6.65 -11.94
C CYS A 145 -5.62 7.85 -11.20
N VAL A 146 -5.64 7.81 -9.88
CA VAL A 146 -5.00 8.82 -9.00
C VAL A 146 -3.56 8.44 -8.66
N ALA A 147 -3.20 7.18 -8.87
CA ALA A 147 -1.88 6.64 -8.53
C ALA A 147 -1.45 5.54 -9.50
N VAL A 148 -0.14 5.36 -9.55
CA VAL A 148 0.50 4.19 -10.14
C VAL A 148 1.13 3.32 -9.05
N GLY A 149 1.18 2.02 -9.29
CA GLY A 149 1.81 1.04 -8.42
C GLY A 149 2.99 0.37 -9.09
N TYR A 150 4.05 0.10 -8.35
CA TYR A 150 5.21 -0.62 -8.85
C TYR A 150 5.76 -1.58 -7.79
N ILE A 151 6.07 -2.83 -8.18
CA ILE A 151 6.70 -3.79 -7.27
C ILE A 151 8.20 -3.84 -7.50
N ILE A 152 8.95 -3.82 -6.40
CA ILE A 152 10.38 -4.09 -6.36
C ILE A 152 10.67 -5.26 -5.41
N TYR A 153 11.73 -5.99 -5.71
CA TYR A 153 12.21 -7.10 -4.90
C TYR A 153 13.64 -6.82 -4.40
N PRO A 154 13.82 -6.00 -3.33
CA PRO A 154 15.12 -5.82 -2.71
C PRO A 154 15.68 -7.17 -2.24
N GLY A 155 16.92 -7.47 -2.61
CA GLY A 155 17.57 -8.75 -2.35
C GLY A 155 17.81 -9.59 -3.60
N THR A 156 17.07 -9.37 -4.71
CA THR A 156 17.30 -10.07 -5.98
C THR A 156 18.57 -9.58 -6.70
N LEU A 157 19.09 -10.41 -7.60
CA LEU A 157 20.19 -10.02 -8.50
C LEU A 157 19.76 -8.85 -9.40
N GLU A 158 18.50 -8.87 -9.85
CA GLU A 158 17.92 -7.88 -10.77
C GLU A 158 17.45 -6.57 -10.10
N ARG A 159 17.72 -6.39 -8.79
CA ARG A 159 17.27 -5.22 -8.04
C ARG A 159 17.70 -3.88 -8.65
N ARG A 160 18.90 -3.81 -9.26
CA ARG A 160 19.40 -2.56 -9.86
C ARG A 160 18.53 -2.12 -11.01
N LEU A 161 18.21 -3.04 -11.93
CA LEU A 161 17.29 -2.78 -13.04
C LEU A 161 15.92 -2.34 -12.54
N GLN A 162 15.38 -3.01 -11.51
CA GLN A 162 14.10 -2.63 -10.90
C GLN A 162 14.12 -1.23 -10.29
N TYR A 163 15.23 -0.84 -9.67
CA TYR A 163 15.37 0.51 -9.07
C TYR A 163 15.48 1.59 -10.15
N GLU A 164 16.20 1.33 -11.23
CA GLU A 164 16.31 2.24 -12.38
C GLU A 164 14.95 2.42 -13.05
N GLN A 165 14.23 1.34 -13.34
CA GLN A 165 12.88 1.37 -13.89
C GLN A 165 11.90 2.12 -12.98
N LEU A 166 11.92 1.84 -11.67
CA LEU A 166 11.07 2.55 -10.71
C LEU A 166 11.38 4.05 -10.70
N ARG A 167 12.67 4.44 -10.74
CA ARG A 167 13.06 5.85 -10.75
C ARG A 167 12.48 6.57 -11.98
N GLU A 168 12.60 5.97 -13.16
CA GLU A 168 12.08 6.53 -14.42
C GLU A 168 10.55 6.65 -14.40
N LEU A 169 9.88 5.59 -14.00
CA LEU A 169 8.41 5.58 -13.90
C LEU A 169 7.90 6.54 -12.82
N ALA A 170 8.62 6.68 -11.70
CA ALA A 170 8.27 7.63 -10.66
C ALA A 170 8.41 9.08 -11.13
N GLU A 171 9.44 9.39 -11.91
CA GLU A 171 9.62 10.71 -12.53
C GLU A 171 8.48 11.04 -13.49
N GLU A 172 8.14 10.12 -14.40
CA GLU A 172 7.03 10.27 -15.36
C GLU A 172 5.68 10.42 -14.62
N ALA A 173 5.40 9.56 -13.65
CA ALA A 173 4.16 9.59 -12.86
C ALA A 173 4.00 10.90 -12.09
N LYS A 174 5.06 11.36 -11.43
CA LYS A 174 5.06 12.63 -10.71
C LYS A 174 4.88 13.82 -11.65
N ALA A 175 5.55 13.83 -12.79
CA ALA A 175 5.34 14.88 -13.81
C ALA A 175 3.89 14.92 -14.28
N ALA A 176 3.22 13.78 -14.36
CA ALA A 176 1.80 13.65 -14.71
C ALA A 176 0.85 13.92 -13.51
N GLY A 177 1.36 14.23 -12.32
CA GLY A 177 0.57 14.48 -11.12
C GLY A 177 0.04 13.23 -10.39
N LEU A 178 0.55 12.03 -10.72
CA LEU A 178 0.11 10.78 -10.11
C LEU A 178 0.90 10.45 -8.84
N VAL A 179 0.22 9.85 -7.87
CA VAL A 179 0.84 9.30 -6.66
C VAL A 179 1.61 8.02 -7.02
N VAL A 180 2.80 7.85 -6.45
CA VAL A 180 3.61 6.64 -6.61
C VAL A 180 3.46 5.75 -5.40
N VAL A 181 2.95 4.54 -5.61
CA VAL A 181 2.79 3.49 -4.59
C VAL A 181 3.79 2.37 -4.89
N VAL A 182 4.64 2.01 -3.94
CA VAL A 182 5.65 0.96 -4.14
C VAL A 182 5.36 -0.25 -3.26
N TRP A 183 5.25 -1.42 -3.90
CA TRP A 183 5.27 -2.73 -3.23
C TRP A 183 6.72 -3.12 -3.01
N ALA A 184 7.27 -2.90 -1.83
CA ALA A 184 8.64 -3.24 -1.49
C ALA A 184 8.66 -4.63 -0.81
N TYR A 185 8.89 -5.66 -1.60
CA TYR A 185 8.84 -7.05 -1.14
C TYR A 185 10.23 -7.70 -1.21
N PRO A 186 11.00 -7.72 -0.10
CA PRO A 186 12.29 -8.41 -0.08
C PRO A 186 12.15 -9.85 -0.54
N ARG A 187 12.96 -10.22 -1.51
CA ARG A 187 13.09 -11.57 -2.07
C ARG A 187 14.45 -11.72 -2.72
N GLY A 188 14.77 -12.94 -3.10
CA GLY A 188 15.96 -13.24 -3.90
C GLY A 188 16.91 -14.18 -3.19
N ASP A 189 17.87 -14.68 -3.95
CA ASP A 189 18.84 -15.68 -3.49
C ASP A 189 19.77 -15.14 -2.38
N GLY A 190 19.88 -13.81 -2.26
CA GLY A 190 20.66 -13.16 -1.21
C GLY A 190 19.97 -13.11 0.17
N LEU A 191 18.75 -13.64 0.32
CA LEU A 191 17.97 -13.62 1.56
C LEU A 191 17.45 -15.02 1.90
N SER A 192 17.49 -15.35 3.20
CA SER A 192 16.77 -16.53 3.67
C SER A 192 15.26 -16.35 3.54
N LYS A 193 14.50 -17.44 3.57
CA LYS A 193 13.04 -17.38 3.52
C LYS A 193 12.46 -16.62 4.71
N GLU A 194 13.07 -16.72 5.87
CA GLU A 194 12.72 -15.98 7.07
C GLU A 194 13.13 -14.51 6.94
N GLY A 195 14.26 -14.26 6.29
CA GLY A 195 14.79 -12.93 5.97
C GLY A 195 13.85 -12.06 5.14
N GLU A 196 13.00 -12.64 4.27
CA GLU A 196 12.01 -11.88 3.48
C GLU A 196 11.07 -11.02 4.35
N THR A 197 10.89 -11.36 5.62
CA THR A 197 10.06 -10.61 6.58
C THR A 197 10.81 -10.20 7.84
N ALA A 198 12.13 -10.37 7.86
CA ALA A 198 12.97 -9.88 8.95
C ALA A 198 12.80 -8.37 9.16
N LEU A 199 12.88 -7.91 10.41
CA LEU A 199 12.66 -6.50 10.74
C LEU A 199 13.65 -5.57 10.05
N ASP A 200 14.94 -5.89 10.07
CA ASP A 200 15.99 -5.11 9.44
C ASP A 200 15.82 -5.04 7.91
N VAL A 201 15.49 -6.16 7.28
CA VAL A 201 15.29 -6.25 5.83
C VAL A 201 14.03 -5.52 5.39
N THR A 202 12.92 -5.65 6.14
CA THR A 202 11.68 -4.93 5.83
C THR A 202 11.81 -3.43 6.03
N ALA A 203 12.50 -2.99 7.08
CA ALA A 203 12.80 -1.57 7.32
C ALA A 203 13.71 -1.01 6.22
N TYR A 204 14.72 -1.78 5.80
CA TYR A 204 15.62 -1.41 4.72
C TYR A 204 14.88 -1.31 3.37
N ALA A 205 14.04 -2.28 3.04
CA ALA A 205 13.25 -2.26 1.81
C ALA A 205 12.28 -1.05 1.77
N ALA A 206 11.65 -0.73 2.89
CA ALA A 206 10.81 0.45 3.01
C ALA A 206 11.62 1.76 2.82
N TYR A 207 12.82 1.83 3.38
CA TYR A 207 13.74 2.96 3.19
C TYR A 207 14.17 3.10 1.73
N ILE A 208 14.54 2.00 1.05
CA ILE A 208 14.88 2.01 -0.37
C ILE A 208 13.71 2.56 -1.20
N ALA A 209 12.48 2.07 -0.98
CA ALA A 209 11.32 2.58 -1.67
C ALA A 209 11.09 4.09 -1.43
N ALA A 210 11.30 4.56 -0.20
CA ALA A 210 11.22 5.98 0.14
C ALA A 210 12.27 6.81 -0.62
N GLN A 211 13.51 6.33 -0.72
CA GLN A 211 14.60 6.98 -1.46
C GLN A 211 14.35 7.03 -2.97
N LEU A 212 13.69 6.01 -3.52
CA LEU A 212 13.30 5.96 -4.93
C LEU A 212 12.05 6.80 -5.25
N GLY A 213 11.54 7.55 -4.28
CA GLY A 213 10.50 8.55 -4.49
C GLY A 213 9.08 8.05 -4.27
N ALA A 214 8.87 6.92 -3.59
CA ALA A 214 7.54 6.47 -3.20
C ALA A 214 6.83 7.48 -2.28
N HIS A 215 5.56 7.73 -2.55
CA HIS A 215 4.67 8.47 -1.64
C HIS A 215 4.02 7.51 -0.63
N ILE A 216 3.60 6.33 -1.10
CA ILE A 216 3.00 5.26 -0.31
C ILE A 216 3.84 4.00 -0.50
N ILE A 217 4.20 3.36 0.60
CA ILE A 217 5.02 2.15 0.61
C ILE A 217 4.19 1.00 1.19
N LYS A 218 4.03 -0.06 0.42
CA LYS A 218 3.44 -1.31 0.85
C LYS A 218 4.54 -2.28 1.24
N ILE A 219 4.50 -2.76 2.49
CA ILE A 219 5.46 -3.72 3.04
C ILE A 219 4.71 -4.86 3.74
N LYS A 220 5.34 -6.03 3.89
CA LYS A 220 4.82 -7.09 4.76
C LYS A 220 5.03 -6.72 6.23
N LEU A 221 4.19 -7.27 7.10
CA LEU A 221 4.41 -7.14 8.54
C LEU A 221 5.73 -7.80 8.94
N PRO A 222 6.60 -7.09 9.68
CA PRO A 222 7.91 -7.60 10.06
C PRO A 222 7.85 -8.61 11.20
N THR A 223 8.69 -9.64 11.13
CA THR A 223 8.98 -10.55 12.24
C THR A 223 10.01 -9.95 13.19
N ALA A 224 10.29 -10.60 14.32
CA ALA A 224 11.35 -10.19 15.22
C ALA A 224 12.75 -10.66 14.78
N TYR A 225 12.81 -11.46 13.72
CA TYR A 225 14.05 -11.96 13.15
C TYR A 225 14.89 -10.83 12.55
N LEU A 226 16.21 -10.96 12.60
CA LEU A 226 17.19 -10.09 11.96
C LEU A 226 18.07 -10.92 11.05
N GLU A 227 18.08 -10.59 9.79
CA GLU A 227 18.79 -11.33 8.74
C GLU A 227 20.25 -10.89 8.64
N LEU A 228 20.49 -9.58 8.56
CA LEU A 228 21.79 -9.03 8.25
C LEU A 228 22.65 -8.93 9.52
N GLU A 229 23.84 -9.56 9.50
CA GLU A 229 24.74 -9.61 10.67
C GLU A 229 25.15 -8.19 11.14
N GLU A 230 25.50 -7.31 10.19
CA GLU A 230 25.89 -5.94 10.51
C GLU A 230 24.73 -5.14 11.14
N ALA A 231 23.49 -5.34 10.64
CA ALA A 231 22.31 -4.71 11.23
C ALA A 231 22.05 -5.25 12.63
N ARG A 232 22.16 -6.57 12.84
CA ARG A 232 21.93 -7.21 14.14
C ARG A 232 22.78 -6.59 15.24
N LYS A 233 24.06 -6.35 14.99
CA LYS A 233 24.98 -5.68 15.95
C LYS A 233 24.41 -4.32 16.38
N VAL A 234 23.98 -3.50 15.40
CA VAL A 234 23.41 -2.18 15.67
C VAL A 234 22.09 -2.27 16.45
N TYR A 235 21.19 -3.20 16.08
CA TYR A 235 19.92 -3.39 16.78
C TYR A 235 20.14 -3.78 18.25
N GLU A 236 21.13 -4.61 18.53
CA GLU A 236 21.50 -5.04 19.88
C GLU A 236 22.17 -3.91 20.68
N GLU A 237 23.19 -3.26 20.13
CA GLU A 237 23.91 -2.16 20.75
C GLU A 237 23.04 -0.94 21.07
N GLN A 238 22.12 -0.61 20.16
CA GLN A 238 21.20 0.52 20.30
C GLN A 238 19.88 0.15 20.98
N HIS A 239 19.74 -1.13 21.40
CA HIS A 239 18.54 -1.64 22.09
C HIS A 239 17.24 -1.33 21.34
N ILE A 240 17.22 -1.48 19.98
CA ILE A 240 16.06 -1.19 19.16
C ILE A 240 14.92 -2.16 19.54
N PRO A 241 13.75 -1.64 20.00
CA PRO A 241 12.62 -2.47 20.42
C PRO A 241 12.04 -3.28 19.26
N ARG A 242 11.83 -4.60 19.49
CA ARG A 242 11.30 -5.54 18.49
C ARG A 242 10.46 -6.68 19.05
N GLY A 243 10.18 -6.64 20.35
CA GLY A 243 9.45 -7.71 21.04
C GLY A 243 8.02 -7.85 20.56
N THR A 244 7.31 -6.74 20.41
CA THR A 244 5.93 -6.70 19.96
C THR A 244 5.82 -6.31 18.48
N LEU A 245 4.71 -6.69 17.83
CA LEU A 245 4.45 -6.26 16.44
C LEU A 245 4.32 -4.74 16.34
N THR A 246 3.74 -4.08 17.34
CA THR A 246 3.62 -2.62 17.42
C THR A 246 5.00 -1.93 17.39
N GLU A 247 5.97 -2.43 18.14
CA GLU A 247 7.34 -1.91 18.12
C GLU A 247 7.99 -2.08 16.77
N ARG A 248 7.81 -3.24 16.14
CA ARG A 248 8.37 -3.51 14.82
C ARG A 248 7.75 -2.63 13.74
N VAL A 249 6.43 -2.44 13.76
CA VAL A 249 5.75 -1.49 12.87
C VAL A 249 6.30 -0.08 13.05
N ARG A 250 6.44 0.36 14.31
CA ARG A 250 6.97 1.70 14.64
C ARG A 250 8.38 1.88 14.08
N HIS A 251 9.23 0.87 14.18
CA HIS A 251 10.59 0.93 13.64
C HIS A 251 10.60 1.04 12.11
N VAL A 252 9.77 0.26 11.40
CA VAL A 252 9.64 0.37 9.93
C VAL A 252 9.15 1.77 9.52
N VAL A 253 8.14 2.30 10.21
CA VAL A 253 7.63 3.66 9.96
C VAL A 253 8.72 4.71 10.22
N GLN A 254 9.42 4.61 11.35
CA GLN A 254 10.53 5.50 11.67
C GLN A 254 11.63 5.47 10.61
N SER A 255 11.94 4.30 10.05
CA SER A 255 12.94 4.12 9.01
C SER A 255 12.60 4.85 7.70
N THR A 256 11.36 5.23 7.50
CA THR A 256 10.90 6.00 6.31
C THR A 256 10.84 7.50 6.61
N PHE A 257 12.03 8.10 6.76
CA PHE A 257 12.24 9.53 7.03
C PHE A 257 11.55 10.02 8.32
N ASN A 258 11.69 9.23 9.38
CA ASN A 258 11.05 9.49 10.67
C ASN A 258 9.53 9.60 10.55
N GLY A 259 8.91 8.67 9.83
CA GLY A 259 7.47 8.60 9.62
C GLY A 259 6.90 9.60 8.60
N ARG A 260 7.76 10.26 7.81
CA ARG A 260 7.32 11.22 6.77
C ARG A 260 7.09 10.58 5.41
N ARG A 261 6.80 9.28 5.40
CA ARG A 261 6.27 8.54 4.23
C ARG A 261 5.11 7.69 4.71
N ILE A 262 4.10 7.56 3.87
CA ILE A 262 2.94 6.71 4.16
C ILE A 262 3.36 5.25 4.01
N VAL A 263 3.35 4.50 5.10
CA VAL A 263 3.63 3.06 5.11
C VAL A 263 2.35 2.30 5.43
N ILE A 264 1.92 1.45 4.50
CA ILE A 264 0.78 0.55 4.65
C ILE A 264 1.27 -0.90 4.67
N PHE A 265 0.58 -1.73 5.44
CA PHE A 265 1.04 -3.09 5.68
C PHE A 265 0.12 -4.11 5.04
N SER A 266 0.71 -5.20 4.53
CA SER A 266 -0.03 -6.38 4.13
C SER A 266 0.22 -7.50 5.13
N GLY A 267 -0.85 -8.07 5.68
CA GLY A 267 -0.78 -9.32 6.45
C GLY A 267 -0.56 -10.53 5.53
N GLY A 268 -0.12 -11.64 6.11
CA GLY A 268 -0.10 -12.94 5.46
C GLY A 268 -1.52 -13.50 5.24
N ALA A 269 -1.63 -14.67 4.57
CA ALA A 269 -2.89 -15.38 4.48
C ALA A 269 -3.30 -15.88 5.88
N LYS A 270 -4.44 -15.40 6.37
CA LYS A 270 -5.02 -15.76 7.68
C LYS A 270 -6.49 -16.08 7.54
N THR A 271 -6.93 -17.09 8.24
CA THR A 271 -8.34 -17.48 8.32
C THR A 271 -9.01 -16.91 9.57
N ASP A 272 -8.24 -16.67 10.63
CA ASP A 272 -8.73 -16.14 11.90
C ASP A 272 -8.84 -14.60 11.87
N ASN A 273 -10.04 -14.09 12.14
CA ASN A 273 -10.33 -12.67 12.16
C ASN A 273 -9.62 -11.94 13.32
N GLU A 274 -9.55 -12.55 14.51
CA GLU A 274 -8.91 -11.90 15.65
C GLU A 274 -7.41 -11.68 15.42
N ALA A 275 -6.75 -12.61 14.73
CA ALA A 275 -5.37 -12.42 14.32
C ALA A 275 -5.22 -11.23 13.35
N ILE A 276 -6.17 -11.05 12.41
CA ILE A 276 -6.18 -9.89 11.50
C ILE A 276 -6.44 -8.60 12.30
N TYR A 277 -7.39 -8.60 13.23
CA TYR A 277 -7.68 -7.43 14.05
C TYR A 277 -6.51 -7.06 14.97
N GLY A 278 -5.81 -8.04 15.50
CA GLY A 278 -4.57 -7.83 16.26
C GLY A 278 -3.47 -7.16 15.43
N GLU A 279 -3.31 -7.58 14.16
CA GLU A 279 -2.39 -6.93 13.22
C GLU A 279 -2.81 -5.47 12.95
N VAL A 280 -4.10 -5.21 12.72
CA VAL A 280 -4.64 -3.86 12.46
C VAL A 280 -4.40 -2.93 13.66
N ARG A 281 -4.62 -3.42 14.89
CA ARG A 281 -4.30 -2.68 16.11
C ARG A 281 -2.80 -2.36 16.20
N ALA A 282 -1.95 -3.35 15.95
CA ALA A 282 -0.50 -3.15 15.98
C ALA A 282 -0.01 -2.15 14.92
N ILE A 283 -0.62 -2.16 13.72
CA ILE A 283 -0.33 -1.18 12.68
C ILE A 283 -0.73 0.23 13.13
N ARG A 284 -1.95 0.40 13.64
CA ARG A 284 -2.45 1.69 14.17
C ARG A 284 -1.54 2.22 15.28
N ASP A 285 -1.27 1.40 16.30
CA ASP A 285 -0.55 1.79 17.51
C ASP A 285 0.97 1.96 17.28
N GLY A 286 1.49 1.30 16.25
CA GLY A 286 2.84 1.48 15.74
C GLY A 286 3.04 2.71 14.86
N GLY A 287 1.96 3.45 14.54
CA GLY A 287 2.00 4.64 13.69
C GLY A 287 1.97 4.33 12.19
N GLY A 288 1.61 3.10 11.81
CA GLY A 288 1.37 2.74 10.42
C GLY A 288 0.11 3.42 9.87
N PHE A 289 0.08 3.64 8.57
CA PHE A 289 -0.98 4.41 7.91
C PHE A 289 -2.14 3.56 7.42
N GLY A 290 -2.11 2.26 7.60
CA GLY A 290 -3.21 1.40 7.21
C GLY A 290 -2.81 0.07 6.63
N SER A 291 -3.77 -0.53 5.95
CA SER A 291 -3.66 -1.88 5.40
C SER A 291 -3.93 -1.90 3.90
N ILE A 292 -3.30 -2.87 3.24
CA ILE A 292 -3.64 -3.26 1.88
C ILE A 292 -3.99 -4.74 1.91
N ILE A 293 -5.28 -5.05 1.78
CA ILE A 293 -5.84 -6.37 2.05
C ILE A 293 -6.57 -6.92 0.82
N GLY A 294 -6.02 -7.98 0.24
CA GLY A 294 -6.55 -8.66 -0.95
C GLY A 294 -7.24 -9.96 -0.60
N ARG A 295 -6.55 -11.11 -0.72
CA ARG A 295 -7.10 -12.46 -0.56
C ARG A 295 -7.87 -12.67 0.75
N ASN A 296 -7.41 -12.12 1.85
CA ASN A 296 -8.12 -12.21 3.13
C ASN A 296 -9.50 -11.53 3.12
N SER A 297 -9.79 -10.68 2.12
CA SER A 297 -11.10 -10.07 1.92
C SER A 297 -11.86 -10.73 0.76
N PHE A 298 -11.43 -10.60 -0.47
CA PHE A 298 -12.23 -11.00 -1.65
C PHE A 298 -12.36 -12.51 -1.86
N GLN A 299 -11.56 -13.37 -1.21
CA GLN A 299 -11.72 -14.83 -1.23
C GLN A 299 -12.81 -15.34 -0.28
N ARG A 300 -13.36 -14.50 0.57
CA ARG A 300 -14.49 -14.80 1.45
C ARG A 300 -15.81 -14.55 0.73
N ASP A 301 -16.89 -15.12 1.23
CA ASP A 301 -18.23 -14.65 0.82
C ASP A 301 -18.37 -13.14 1.13
N ARG A 302 -19.22 -12.47 0.34
CA ARG A 302 -19.34 -11.01 0.38
C ARG A 302 -19.69 -10.46 1.77
N THR A 303 -20.62 -11.10 2.46
CA THR A 303 -21.08 -10.63 3.79
C THR A 303 -19.97 -10.74 4.81
N THR A 304 -19.29 -11.86 4.89
CA THR A 304 -18.16 -12.08 5.78
C THR A 304 -17.01 -11.12 5.47
N ALA A 305 -16.73 -10.87 4.19
CA ALA A 305 -15.71 -9.94 3.77
C ALA A 305 -16.02 -8.48 4.16
N LEU A 306 -17.26 -8.03 3.96
CA LEU A 306 -17.70 -6.68 4.36
C LEU A 306 -17.67 -6.50 5.88
N ASN A 307 -18.07 -7.50 6.65
CA ASN A 307 -17.99 -7.47 8.12
C ASN A 307 -16.53 -7.38 8.61
N LEU A 308 -15.62 -8.12 7.98
CA LEU A 308 -14.19 -8.03 8.30
C LEU A 308 -13.68 -6.60 8.07
N LEU A 309 -13.97 -6.03 6.90
CA LEU A 309 -13.52 -4.67 6.55
C LEU A 309 -14.17 -3.61 7.44
N ASP A 310 -15.44 -3.76 7.80
CA ASP A 310 -16.12 -2.88 8.76
C ASP A 310 -15.37 -2.84 10.10
N GLN A 311 -15.06 -4.01 10.65
CA GLN A 311 -14.34 -4.08 11.92
C GLN A 311 -12.92 -3.48 11.83
N MET A 312 -12.19 -3.73 10.74
CA MET A 312 -10.88 -3.10 10.51
C MET A 312 -10.98 -1.56 10.46
N ILE A 313 -12.00 -1.03 9.77
CA ILE A 313 -12.27 0.41 9.70
C ILE A 313 -12.53 0.97 11.11
N ARG A 314 -13.36 0.31 11.91
CA ARG A 314 -13.67 0.73 13.29
C ARG A 314 -12.42 0.74 14.18
N ILE A 315 -11.52 -0.24 14.01
CA ILE A 315 -10.24 -0.26 14.74
C ILE A 315 -9.38 0.95 14.33
N TYR A 316 -9.20 1.22 13.04
CA TYR A 316 -8.43 2.39 12.59
C TYR A 316 -9.04 3.73 13.03
N ARG A 317 -10.34 3.80 13.20
CA ARG A 317 -11.04 4.98 13.73
C ARG A 317 -10.93 5.11 15.25
N GLY A 318 -10.41 4.10 15.94
CA GLY A 318 -10.36 4.06 17.40
C GLY A 318 -11.74 3.84 18.06
N GLU A 319 -12.71 3.33 17.32
CA GLU A 319 -14.08 3.06 17.82
C GLU A 319 -14.16 1.72 18.57
N THR A 320 -13.16 0.88 18.39
CA THR A 320 -12.98 -0.39 19.10
C THR A 320 -11.55 -0.52 19.59
N PRO A 321 -11.33 -1.12 20.79
CA PRO A 321 -10.00 -1.30 21.36
C PRO A 321 -9.10 -2.20 20.52
#